data_7c8d338df0900cc93da04731d613cadb
#
_entry.id   7c8d338df0900cc93da04731d613cadb
#
_cell.length_a   1.000
_cell.length_b   1.000
_cell.length_c   1.000
_cell.angle_alpha   90.00
_cell.angle_beta   90.00
_cell.angle_gamma   90.00
#
_symmetry.space_group_name_H-M   'P 1'
#
loop_
_entity.id
_entity.type
_entity.pdbx_description
1 polymer ?
#
loop_
_entity_poly.entity_id
_entity_poly.type
_entity_poly.pdbx_seq_one_letter_code
_entity_poly.pdbx_strand_id
1 'polypeptide(L)'
;MKVVLTVLCRDEEDIIEEFCRFHLNKGVDHIVATDNGSTDQTKEILLRFAAKGFLTLLEEPKHNHDQAIWVSRMAKIAATQIEADWIIHSDADEFWWPNTGNFKTIFGKIQQSTNALKVKRTNFLPPTYQDSGIPFWQSMLIREYSSFNSLGNPLPPKVCHRAIKDVFIDDGNHQLSSSSMPINSIDTDDI
;
A
#
# COMPACT_ATOMS: atom_id res chain seq x y z
N MET A 1 -14.03 -9.76 8.42
CA MET A 1 -13.28 -8.54 8.03
C MET A 1 -12.40 -8.89 6.86
N LYS A 2 -12.57 -8.17 5.75
CA LYS A 2 -11.79 -8.32 4.53
C LYS A 2 -10.89 -7.08 4.35
N VAL A 3 -9.59 -7.27 4.30
CA VAL A 3 -8.58 -6.22 4.11
C VAL A 3 -8.05 -6.30 2.68
N VAL A 4 -8.14 -5.21 1.95
CA VAL A 4 -7.63 -5.10 0.58
C VAL A 4 -6.51 -4.07 0.54
N LEU A 5 -5.45 -4.38 -0.20
CA LEU A 5 -4.35 -3.45 -0.44
C LEU A 5 -4.38 -3.02 -1.91
N THR A 6 -4.16 -1.73 -2.16
CA THR A 6 -3.97 -1.21 -3.52
C THR A 6 -2.51 -0.83 -3.72
N VAL A 7 -1.95 -1.15 -4.88
CA VAL A 7 -0.57 -0.81 -5.23
C VAL A 7 -0.48 -0.35 -6.68
N LEU A 8 0.17 0.77 -6.90
CA LEU A 8 0.59 1.23 -8.21
C LEU A 8 2.08 0.92 -8.36
N CYS A 9 2.46 0.28 -9.46
CA CYS A 9 3.84 -0.12 -9.68
C CYS A 9 4.26 0.04 -11.15
N ARG A 10 5.55 0.16 -11.34
CA ARG A 10 6.20 0.17 -12.64
C ARG A 10 7.67 -0.19 -12.50
N ASP A 11 8.11 -1.24 -13.21
CA ASP A 11 9.49 -1.72 -13.22
C ASP A 11 10.01 -2.03 -11.79
N GLU A 12 9.27 -2.88 -11.04
CA GLU A 12 9.50 -3.25 -9.63
C GLU A 12 9.78 -4.76 -9.47
N GLU A 13 10.38 -5.41 -10.51
CA GLU A 13 10.60 -6.87 -10.50
C GLU A 13 11.42 -7.37 -9.32
N ASP A 14 12.27 -6.51 -8.76
CA ASP A 14 13.17 -6.83 -7.65
C ASP A 14 12.47 -6.87 -6.29
N ILE A 15 11.30 -6.24 -6.14
CA ILE A 15 10.62 -6.09 -4.85
C ILE A 15 9.17 -6.59 -4.84
N ILE A 16 8.45 -6.53 -5.97
CA ILE A 16 7.00 -6.71 -6.01
C ILE A 16 6.52 -8.10 -5.56
N GLU A 17 7.31 -9.17 -5.79
CA GLU A 17 6.94 -10.51 -5.34
C GLU A 17 6.93 -10.59 -3.81
N GLU A 18 7.98 -10.07 -3.16
CA GLU A 18 8.08 -10.06 -1.70
C GLU A 18 7.08 -9.09 -1.07
N PHE A 19 6.82 -7.96 -1.70
CA PHE A 19 5.76 -7.04 -1.31
C PHE A 19 4.40 -7.76 -1.23
N CYS A 20 4.01 -8.47 -2.27
CA CYS A 20 2.75 -9.22 -2.29
C CYS A 20 2.73 -10.32 -1.22
N ARG A 21 3.78 -11.13 -1.12
CA ARG A 21 3.89 -12.20 -0.12
C ARG A 21 3.79 -11.67 1.31
N PHE A 22 4.52 -10.60 1.59
CA PHE A 22 4.54 -9.98 2.91
C PHE A 22 3.15 -9.54 3.34
N HIS A 23 2.47 -8.74 2.52
CA HIS A 23 1.17 -8.17 2.88
C HIS A 23 0.08 -9.24 3.00
N LEU A 24 0.06 -10.24 2.12
CA LEU A 24 -0.83 -11.40 2.25
C LEU A 24 -0.58 -12.16 3.56
N ASN A 25 0.68 -12.40 3.92
CA ASN A 25 1.04 -13.04 5.19
C ASN A 25 0.67 -12.20 6.42
N LYS A 26 0.59 -10.86 6.29
CA LYS A 26 0.18 -9.94 7.35
C LYS A 26 -1.34 -9.73 7.43
N GLY A 27 -2.12 -10.47 6.66
CA GLY A 27 -3.58 -10.51 6.77
C GLY A 27 -4.33 -9.65 5.76
N VAL A 28 -3.66 -9.19 4.69
CA VAL A 28 -4.34 -8.72 3.48
C VAL A 28 -5.00 -9.92 2.81
N ASP A 29 -6.27 -9.80 2.45
CA ASP A 29 -7.03 -10.87 1.80
C ASP A 29 -6.92 -10.81 0.29
N HIS A 30 -6.74 -9.61 -0.27
CA HIS A 30 -6.67 -9.40 -1.71
C HIS A 30 -5.88 -8.14 -2.05
N ILE A 31 -5.20 -8.14 -3.18
CA ILE A 31 -4.45 -7.00 -3.70
C ILE A 31 -5.12 -6.52 -4.98
N VAL A 32 -5.27 -5.21 -5.13
CA VAL A 32 -5.62 -4.58 -6.42
C VAL A 32 -4.38 -3.83 -6.90
N ALA A 33 -3.77 -4.31 -7.95
CA ALA A 33 -2.55 -3.71 -8.52
C ALA A 33 -2.86 -3.00 -9.83
N THR A 34 -2.24 -1.84 -10.04
CA THR A 34 -2.16 -1.21 -11.36
C THR A 34 -0.72 -1.25 -11.84
N ASP A 35 -0.49 -1.93 -12.97
CA ASP A 35 0.78 -1.90 -13.69
C ASP A 35 0.78 -0.75 -14.67
N ASN A 36 1.71 0.21 -14.48
CA ASN A 36 1.85 1.39 -15.35
C ASN A 36 2.86 1.14 -16.49
N GLY A 37 2.64 0.06 -17.23
CA GLY A 37 3.43 -0.26 -18.42
C GLY A 37 4.86 -0.70 -18.09
N SER A 38 5.02 -1.61 -17.14
CA SER A 38 6.31 -2.23 -16.83
C SER A 38 6.92 -2.92 -18.05
N THR A 39 8.23 -2.83 -18.16
CA THR A 39 9.03 -3.42 -19.23
C THR A 39 9.90 -4.59 -18.76
N ASP A 40 9.97 -4.78 -17.45
CA ASP A 40 10.64 -5.87 -16.75
C ASP A 40 9.66 -7.03 -16.42
N GLN A 41 9.99 -7.90 -15.46
CA GLN A 41 9.15 -9.04 -15.06
C GLN A 41 8.02 -8.68 -14.08
N THR A 42 7.82 -7.41 -13.73
CA THR A 42 6.79 -6.96 -12.77
C THR A 42 5.42 -7.51 -13.13
N LYS A 43 4.99 -7.34 -14.38
CA LYS A 43 3.68 -7.79 -14.85
C LYS A 43 3.50 -9.30 -14.74
N GLU A 44 4.50 -10.08 -15.13
CA GLU A 44 4.49 -11.55 -15.04
C GLU A 44 4.37 -12.01 -13.59
N ILE A 45 5.05 -11.33 -12.68
CA ILE A 45 4.96 -11.62 -11.24
C ILE A 45 3.53 -11.38 -10.75
N LEU A 46 2.94 -10.22 -11.06
CA LEU A 46 1.56 -9.89 -10.66
C LEU A 46 0.54 -10.89 -11.24
N LEU A 47 0.70 -11.30 -12.49
CA LEU A 47 -0.16 -12.31 -13.12
C LEU A 47 -0.11 -13.65 -12.41
N ARG A 48 1.03 -14.06 -11.83
CA ARG A 48 1.12 -15.29 -11.02
C ARG A 48 0.27 -15.21 -9.74
N PHE A 49 0.17 -14.04 -9.09
CA PHE A 49 -0.72 -13.83 -7.95
C PHE A 49 -2.18 -13.76 -8.37
N ALA A 50 -2.47 -13.14 -9.52
CA ALA A 50 -3.82 -13.07 -10.07
C ALA A 50 -4.35 -14.47 -10.42
N ALA A 51 -3.54 -15.33 -11.05
CA ALA A 51 -3.90 -16.71 -11.37
C ALA A 51 -4.24 -17.56 -10.12
N LYS A 52 -3.68 -17.19 -8.95
CA LYS A 52 -3.98 -17.83 -7.66
C LYS A 52 -5.20 -17.24 -6.96
N GLY A 53 -5.83 -16.21 -7.50
CA GLY A 53 -6.99 -15.52 -6.92
C GLY A 53 -6.66 -14.48 -5.83
N PHE A 54 -5.39 -14.17 -5.60
CA PHE A 54 -4.97 -13.23 -4.56
C PHE A 54 -4.86 -11.77 -5.05
N LEU A 55 -4.95 -11.55 -6.38
CA LEU A 55 -4.72 -10.24 -6.94
C LEU A 55 -5.65 -9.97 -8.14
N THR A 56 -6.11 -8.73 -8.25
CA THR A 56 -6.74 -8.16 -9.45
C THR A 56 -5.75 -7.22 -10.10
N LEU A 57 -5.34 -7.50 -11.34
CA LEU A 57 -4.42 -6.67 -12.11
C LEU A 57 -5.19 -5.72 -13.03
N LEU A 58 -4.84 -4.45 -12.96
CA LEU A 58 -5.24 -3.40 -13.90
C LEU A 58 -4.02 -2.96 -14.69
N GLU A 59 -4.22 -2.57 -15.94
CA GLU A 59 -3.14 -2.13 -16.82
C GLU A 59 -3.37 -0.67 -17.22
N GLU A 60 -2.33 0.15 -17.09
CA GLU A 60 -2.28 1.52 -17.59
C GLU A 60 -1.09 1.70 -18.53
N PRO A 61 -1.30 1.52 -19.84
CA PRO A 61 -0.21 1.58 -20.81
C PRO A 61 0.28 3.02 -21.08
N LYS A 62 -0.45 4.03 -20.63
CA LYS A 62 -0.04 5.42 -20.82
C LYS A 62 0.99 5.83 -19.78
N HIS A 63 2.11 6.36 -20.23
CA HIS A 63 3.16 6.92 -19.39
C HIS A 63 2.80 8.35 -18.93
N ASN A 64 1.72 8.47 -18.17
CA ASN A 64 1.30 9.69 -17.51
C ASN A 64 1.30 9.49 -15.98
N HIS A 65 1.26 10.59 -15.22
CA HIS A 65 1.32 10.57 -13.76
C HIS A 65 -0.06 10.86 -13.15
N ASP A 66 -1.07 10.05 -13.52
CA ASP A 66 -2.42 10.19 -12.98
C ASP A 66 -2.63 9.29 -11.72
N GLN A 67 -1.64 9.29 -10.81
CA GLN A 67 -1.62 8.40 -9.63
C GLN A 67 -2.91 8.48 -8.83
N ALA A 68 -3.38 9.69 -8.49
CA ALA A 68 -4.60 9.89 -7.71
C ALA A 68 -5.83 9.24 -8.37
N ILE A 69 -5.95 9.34 -9.69
CA ILE A 69 -7.05 8.73 -10.46
C ILE A 69 -6.99 7.21 -10.40
N TRP A 70 -5.81 6.62 -10.60
CA TRP A 70 -5.64 5.17 -10.62
C TRP A 70 -5.83 4.56 -9.23
N VAL A 71 -5.27 5.19 -8.19
CA VAL A 71 -5.43 4.71 -6.81
C VAL A 71 -6.89 4.83 -6.37
N SER A 72 -7.57 5.94 -6.68
CA SER A 72 -9.00 6.09 -6.39
C SER A 72 -9.86 5.06 -7.13
N ARG A 73 -9.52 4.73 -8.39
CA ARG A 73 -10.17 3.64 -9.14
C ARG A 73 -9.97 2.28 -8.46
N MET A 74 -8.74 1.97 -8.02
CA MET A 74 -8.45 0.75 -7.27
C MET A 74 -9.23 0.69 -5.96
N ALA A 75 -9.29 1.80 -5.21
CA ALA A 75 -10.09 1.90 -3.99
C ALA A 75 -11.58 1.64 -4.24
N LYS A 76 -12.13 2.18 -5.32
CA LYS A 76 -13.52 1.93 -5.71
C LYS A 76 -13.76 0.45 -6.04
N ILE A 77 -12.86 -0.20 -6.77
CA ILE A 77 -12.94 -1.65 -7.05
C ILE A 77 -12.91 -2.45 -5.76
N ALA A 78 -11.97 -2.13 -4.86
CA ALA A 78 -11.84 -2.77 -3.56
C ALA A 78 -13.13 -2.65 -2.73
N ALA A 79 -13.76 -1.47 -2.72
CA ALA A 79 -14.98 -1.22 -1.95
C ALA A 79 -16.24 -1.83 -2.58
N THR A 80 -16.35 -1.90 -3.91
CA THR A 80 -17.62 -2.23 -4.59
C THR A 80 -17.65 -3.62 -5.20
N GLN A 81 -16.52 -4.15 -5.65
CA GLN A 81 -16.46 -5.46 -6.33
C GLN A 81 -15.86 -6.52 -5.42
N ILE A 82 -14.87 -6.14 -4.60
CA ILE A 82 -14.20 -7.08 -3.68
C ILE A 82 -14.88 -7.06 -2.32
N GLU A 83 -15.69 -6.03 -2.01
CA GLU A 83 -16.40 -5.88 -0.74
C GLU A 83 -15.44 -5.83 0.46
N ALA A 84 -14.42 -5.00 0.35
CA ALA A 84 -13.48 -4.76 1.43
C ALA A 84 -14.15 -4.13 2.66
N ASP A 85 -13.65 -4.43 3.85
CA ASP A 85 -13.96 -3.68 5.08
C ASP A 85 -12.94 -2.53 5.27
N TRP A 86 -11.67 -2.79 4.97
CA TRP A 86 -10.57 -1.83 5.04
C TRP A 86 -9.71 -1.86 3.78
N ILE A 87 -9.20 -0.70 3.39
CA ILE A 87 -8.36 -0.52 2.22
C ILE A 87 -7.07 0.18 2.64
N ILE A 88 -5.93 -0.40 2.27
CA ILE A 88 -4.58 0.14 2.46
C ILE A 88 -4.08 0.62 1.10
N HIS A 89 -3.46 1.81 1.05
CA HIS A 89 -2.83 2.33 -0.17
C HIS A 89 -1.31 2.34 0.01
N SER A 90 -0.59 1.69 -0.90
CA SER A 90 0.85 1.53 -0.79
C SER A 90 1.55 1.78 -2.13
N ASP A 91 2.76 2.31 -2.06
CA ASP A 91 3.72 2.23 -3.15
C ASP A 91 4.48 0.89 -3.04
N ALA A 92 5.09 0.39 -4.11
CA ALA A 92 5.68 -0.96 -4.14
C ALA A 92 6.89 -1.12 -3.20
N ASP A 93 7.55 -0.03 -2.85
CA ASP A 93 8.69 0.03 -1.93
C ASP A 93 8.30 0.33 -0.48
N GLU A 94 7.00 0.39 -0.16
CA GLU A 94 6.48 0.68 1.17
C GLU A 94 5.82 -0.54 1.80
N PHE A 95 6.42 -1.05 2.89
CA PHE A 95 5.91 -2.19 3.65
C PHE A 95 5.11 -1.71 4.86
N TRP A 96 3.82 -1.95 4.85
CA TRP A 96 2.95 -1.67 5.99
C TRP A 96 3.13 -2.74 7.06
N TRP A 97 3.67 -2.37 8.20
CA TRP A 97 4.10 -3.30 9.22
C TRP A 97 3.20 -3.25 10.46
N PRO A 98 2.26 -4.19 10.65
CA PRO A 98 1.49 -4.26 11.89
C PRO A 98 2.42 -4.62 13.05
N ASN A 99 2.48 -3.76 14.07
CA ASN A 99 3.36 -3.92 15.23
C ASN A 99 2.99 -5.15 16.06
N THR A 100 1.72 -5.58 16.02
CA THR A 100 1.24 -6.78 16.72
C THR A 100 0.30 -7.58 15.82
N GLY A 101 0.52 -8.89 15.75
CA GLY A 101 -0.37 -9.80 15.03
C GLY A 101 -0.43 -9.53 13.53
N ASN A 102 -1.60 -9.09 13.06
CA ASN A 102 -1.88 -8.79 11.65
C ASN A 102 -2.83 -7.59 11.53
N PHE A 103 -3.08 -7.13 10.30
CA PHE A 103 -3.97 -5.99 10.05
C PHE A 103 -5.38 -6.18 10.63
N LYS A 104 -5.95 -7.38 10.55
CA LYS A 104 -7.30 -7.65 11.07
C LYS A 104 -7.38 -7.46 12.59
N THR A 105 -6.30 -7.80 13.31
CA THR A 105 -6.20 -7.59 14.75
C THR A 105 -6.21 -6.11 15.10
N ILE A 106 -5.52 -5.29 14.33
CA ILE A 106 -5.45 -3.83 14.54
C ILE A 106 -6.79 -3.19 14.15
N PHE A 107 -7.25 -3.41 12.93
CA PHE A 107 -8.49 -2.81 12.43
C PHE A 107 -9.73 -3.22 13.21
N GLY A 108 -9.73 -4.43 13.81
CA GLY A 108 -10.80 -4.89 14.69
C GLY A 108 -10.96 -4.10 15.98
N LYS A 109 -9.92 -3.39 16.43
CA LYS A 109 -9.94 -2.54 17.63
C LYS A 109 -10.38 -1.10 17.34
N ILE A 110 -10.40 -0.69 16.05
CA ILE A 110 -10.72 0.69 15.67
C ILE A 110 -12.22 0.96 15.86
N GLN A 111 -12.52 2.03 16.58
CA GLN A 111 -13.89 2.46 16.83
C GLN A 111 -14.66 2.71 15.53
N GLN A 112 -15.97 2.44 15.54
CA GLN A 112 -16.82 2.59 14.34
C GLN A 112 -16.91 4.05 13.84
N SER A 113 -16.72 5.03 14.72
CA SER A 113 -16.71 6.45 14.38
C SER A 113 -15.45 6.86 13.59
N THR A 114 -14.37 6.07 13.64
CA THR A 114 -13.12 6.31 12.92
C THR A 114 -13.18 5.56 11.59
N ASN A 115 -13.06 6.28 10.49
CA ASN A 115 -13.11 5.68 9.15
C ASN A 115 -11.81 5.77 8.36
N ALA A 116 -10.77 6.44 8.91
CA ALA A 116 -9.43 6.46 8.32
C ALA A 116 -8.34 6.46 9.40
N LEU A 117 -7.17 5.96 9.04
CA LEU A 117 -5.95 6.00 9.85
C LEU A 117 -4.85 6.70 9.07
N LYS A 118 -4.05 7.49 9.78
CA LYS A 118 -2.79 8.06 9.29
C LYS A 118 -1.64 7.31 9.92
N VAL A 119 -0.77 6.76 9.09
CA VAL A 119 0.33 5.89 9.49
C VAL A 119 1.65 6.58 9.16
N LYS A 120 2.53 6.67 10.16
CA LYS A 120 3.83 7.30 10.03
C LYS A 120 4.76 6.41 9.20
N ARG A 121 5.51 7.03 8.28
CA ARG A 121 6.56 6.34 7.51
C ARG A 121 7.90 6.38 8.23
N THR A 122 8.66 5.33 8.04
CA THR A 122 10.06 5.23 8.50
C THR A 122 10.92 4.72 7.37
N ASN A 123 11.98 5.47 7.01
CA ASN A 123 12.95 5.03 6.03
C ASN A 123 13.90 4.00 6.61
N PHE A 124 14.26 3.02 5.79
CA PHE A 124 15.37 2.11 6.03
C PHE A 124 16.52 2.50 5.13
N LEU A 125 17.73 2.46 5.66
CA LEU A 125 18.93 2.84 4.94
C LEU A 125 19.52 1.62 4.22
N PRO A 126 19.86 1.74 2.94
CA PRO A 126 20.56 0.68 2.25
C PRO A 126 21.95 0.49 2.87
N PRO A 127 22.49 -0.73 2.93
CA PRO A 127 23.85 -0.96 3.37
C PRO A 127 24.86 -0.32 2.41
N THR A 128 26.02 0.09 2.93
CA THR A 128 27.11 0.66 2.12
C THR A 128 27.67 -0.32 1.09
N TYR A 129 27.51 -1.60 1.34
CA TYR A 129 27.84 -2.69 0.42
C TYR A 129 26.61 -3.60 0.28
N GLN A 130 26.13 -3.73 -0.92
CA GLN A 130 25.00 -4.63 -1.24
C GLN A 130 25.57 -5.91 -1.86
N ASP A 131 25.51 -7.01 -1.11
CA ASP A 131 25.75 -8.34 -1.69
C ASP A 131 24.51 -8.71 -2.54
N SER A 132 24.72 -8.87 -3.84
CA SER A 132 23.64 -9.20 -4.79
C SER A 132 22.96 -10.54 -4.54
N GLY A 133 23.48 -11.34 -3.60
CA GLY A 133 22.88 -12.62 -3.19
C GLY A 133 21.98 -12.53 -1.96
N ILE A 134 21.94 -11.37 -1.27
CA ILE A 134 21.15 -11.20 -0.04
C ILE A 134 19.89 -10.39 -0.34
N PRO A 135 18.70 -10.93 -0.03
CA PRO A 135 17.45 -10.19 -0.19
C PRO A 135 17.46 -8.87 0.60
N PHE A 136 16.86 -7.80 0.07
CA PHE A 136 16.90 -6.46 0.66
C PHE A 136 16.39 -6.44 2.11
N TRP A 137 15.37 -7.22 2.47
CA TRP A 137 14.84 -7.29 3.85
C TRP A 137 15.79 -7.94 4.86
N GLN A 138 16.84 -8.59 4.40
CA GLN A 138 17.92 -9.11 5.26
C GLN A 138 19.09 -8.14 5.36
N SER A 139 19.22 -7.22 4.43
CA SER A 139 20.32 -6.26 4.34
C SER A 139 19.94 -4.86 4.84
N MET A 140 18.70 -4.41 4.64
CA MET A 140 18.21 -3.09 5.05
C MET A 140 17.66 -3.13 6.48
N LEU A 141 18.56 -3.24 7.48
CA LEU A 141 18.19 -3.39 8.88
C LEU A 141 18.30 -2.10 9.70
N ILE A 142 18.87 -1.05 9.12
CA ILE A 142 19.07 0.23 9.81
C ILE A 142 17.95 1.16 9.42
N ARG A 143 17.11 1.53 10.39
CA ARG A 143 16.07 2.52 10.19
C ARG A 143 16.50 3.89 10.69
N GLU A 144 16.01 4.93 10.04
CA GLU A 144 16.16 6.29 10.53
C GLU A 144 15.35 6.51 11.82
N TYR A 145 15.90 7.28 12.73
CA TYR A 145 15.18 7.70 13.94
C TYR A 145 14.03 8.66 13.61
N SER A 146 14.28 9.59 12.67
CA SER A 146 13.29 10.50 12.12
C SER A 146 13.52 10.59 10.62
N SER A 147 12.49 10.26 9.85
CA SER A 147 12.60 10.21 8.39
C SER A 147 12.15 11.52 7.76
N PHE A 148 13.00 12.06 6.92
CA PHE A 148 12.79 13.32 6.20
C PHE A 148 12.88 13.09 4.69
N ASN A 149 12.20 13.95 3.93
CA ASN A 149 12.38 13.99 2.49
C ASN A 149 13.70 14.72 2.13
N SER A 150 14.04 14.75 0.84
CA SER A 150 15.25 15.42 0.33
C SER A 150 15.33 16.92 0.62
N LEU A 151 14.22 17.56 0.97
CA LEU A 151 14.12 18.97 1.36
C LEU A 151 14.23 19.19 2.87
N GLY A 152 14.44 18.13 3.66
CA GLY A 152 14.53 18.20 5.12
C GLY A 152 13.19 18.34 5.84
N ASN A 153 12.06 18.12 5.17
CA ASN A 153 10.75 18.10 5.79
C ASN A 153 10.39 16.69 6.27
N PRO A 154 9.69 16.54 7.42
CA PRO A 154 9.18 15.25 7.85
C PRO A 154 8.37 14.57 6.74
N LEU A 155 8.50 13.25 6.59
CA LEU A 155 7.71 12.51 5.62
C LEU A 155 6.22 12.62 5.97
N PRO A 156 5.35 12.96 5.02
CA PRO A 156 3.92 12.94 5.26
C PRO A 156 3.44 11.50 5.56
N PRO A 157 2.43 11.30 6.41
CA PRO A 157 1.89 9.98 6.69
C PRO A 157 1.24 9.38 5.45
N LYS A 158 1.10 8.06 5.44
CA LYS A 158 0.25 7.34 4.49
C LYS A 158 -1.13 7.09 5.11
N VAL A 159 -2.13 6.83 4.27
CA VAL A 159 -3.50 6.63 4.74
C VAL A 159 -4.03 5.24 4.40
N CYS A 160 -4.82 4.68 5.32
CA CYS A 160 -5.72 3.57 5.04
C CYS A 160 -7.11 3.91 5.61
N HIS A 161 -8.16 3.28 5.09
CA HIS A 161 -9.52 3.68 5.45
C HIS A 161 -10.51 2.51 5.38
N ARG A 162 -11.66 2.64 6.07
CA ARG A 162 -12.81 1.77 5.83
C ARG A 162 -13.27 1.91 4.39
N ALA A 163 -13.79 0.84 3.81
CA ALA A 163 -14.21 0.87 2.42
C ALA A 163 -15.31 1.91 2.17
N ILE A 164 -14.91 3.01 1.54
CA ILE A 164 -15.77 4.13 1.13
C ILE A 164 -15.87 4.10 -0.39
N LYS A 165 -17.08 4.05 -0.94
CA LYS A 165 -17.31 3.80 -2.38
C LYS A 165 -16.93 4.97 -3.29
N ASP A 166 -16.98 6.19 -2.76
CA ASP A 166 -16.72 7.45 -3.47
C ASP A 166 -15.48 8.16 -2.94
N VAL A 167 -14.53 7.40 -2.36
CA VAL A 167 -13.27 7.96 -1.89
C VAL A 167 -12.43 8.46 -3.05
N PHE A 168 -11.79 9.60 -2.84
CA PHE A 168 -10.72 10.12 -3.67
C PHE A 168 -9.42 10.13 -2.86
N ILE A 169 -8.36 9.57 -3.41
CA ILE A 169 -7.03 9.50 -2.80
C ILE A 169 -6.13 10.47 -3.54
N ASP A 170 -5.48 11.37 -2.81
CA ASP A 170 -4.52 12.32 -3.37
C ASP A 170 -3.21 11.64 -3.79
N ASP A 171 -2.44 12.32 -4.60
CA ASP A 171 -1.11 11.86 -5.02
C ASP A 171 -0.23 11.53 -3.82
N GLY A 172 0.52 10.43 -3.93
CA GLY A 172 1.39 9.93 -2.87
C GLY A 172 0.66 9.22 -1.74
N ASN A 173 -0.66 9.01 -1.81
CA ASN A 173 -1.46 8.29 -0.81
C ASN A 173 -1.43 8.93 0.60
N HIS A 174 -1.36 10.27 0.65
CA HIS A 174 -1.20 11.00 1.91
C HIS A 174 -2.49 11.53 2.51
N GLN A 175 -3.50 11.76 1.68
CA GLN A 175 -4.79 12.29 2.07
C GLN A 175 -5.91 11.59 1.32
N LEU A 176 -7.10 11.65 1.89
CA LEU A 176 -8.30 11.12 1.26
C LEU A 176 -9.49 12.05 1.53
N SER A 177 -10.44 12.05 0.61
CA SER A 177 -11.70 12.76 0.72
C SER A 177 -12.87 11.90 0.22
N SER A 178 -14.08 12.25 0.59
CA SER A 178 -15.30 11.59 0.10
C SER A 178 -16.39 12.64 -0.05
N SER A 179 -17.23 12.48 -1.08
CA SER A 179 -18.39 13.34 -1.31
C SER A 179 -19.61 12.93 -0.48
N SER A 180 -19.65 11.68 -0.01
CA SER A 180 -20.80 11.13 0.70
C SER A 180 -20.71 11.21 2.22
N MET A 181 -19.51 11.37 2.80
CA MET A 181 -19.32 11.41 4.24
C MET A 181 -18.05 12.16 4.67
N PRO A 182 -18.03 12.71 5.89
CA PRO A 182 -16.81 13.28 6.45
C PRO A 182 -15.77 12.19 6.75
N ILE A 183 -14.50 12.54 6.61
CA ILE A 183 -13.38 11.68 6.96
C ILE A 183 -12.97 11.96 8.42
N ASN A 184 -13.15 10.96 9.26
CA ASN A 184 -12.74 10.96 10.65
C ASN A 184 -11.47 10.12 10.80
N SER A 185 -10.31 10.77 10.69
CA SER A 185 -9.01 10.11 10.77
C SER A 185 -8.38 10.26 12.16
N ILE A 186 -7.61 9.24 12.55
CA ILE A 186 -6.71 9.28 13.71
C ILE A 186 -5.30 8.86 13.28
N ASP A 187 -4.30 9.39 13.99
CA ASP A 187 -2.93 8.89 13.85
C ASP A 187 -2.79 7.57 14.60
N THR A 188 -1.98 6.66 14.08
CA THR A 188 -1.68 5.38 14.73
C THR A 188 -0.21 5.01 14.58
N ASP A 189 0.34 4.43 15.64
CA ASP A 189 1.67 3.82 15.68
C ASP A 189 1.59 2.27 15.70
N ASP A 190 0.39 1.70 15.50
CA ASP A 190 0.17 0.24 15.52
C ASP A 190 0.56 -0.43 14.19
N ILE A 191 0.82 0.36 13.14
CA ILE A 191 1.20 -0.08 11.79
C ILE A 191 2.48 0.61 11.37
#